data_82f0c9c77712ce66a0906ecede1488b1
#
_entry.id   82f0c9c77712ce66a0906ecede1488b1
#
_cell.length_a   1.000
_cell.length_b   1.000
_cell.length_c   1.000
_cell.angle_alpha   90.00
_cell.angle_beta   90.00
_cell.angle_gamma   90.00
#
_symmetry.space_group_name_H-M   'P 1'
#
loop_
_entity.id
_entity.type
_entity.pdbx_description
1 polymer ?
#
loop_
_entity_poly.entity_id
_entity_poly.type
_entity_poly.pdbx_seq_one_letter_code
_entity_poly.pdbx_strand_id
1 'polypeptide(L)'
;MTNEMIFNDKDPISFILHNLNSIDLSDKNKMNAINHPSLHPVVRKNLDFRLDEIPRFWFDNDPFKSRLFDALSLTFPDGERYFIECVRLFQKQIQDPELASRVKDFIQQEAQHGISHDKMNKI
;
A
#
# COMPACT_ATOMS: atom_id res chain seq x y z
N MET A 1 -19.91 -29.41 24.24
CA MET A 1 -18.53 -29.04 24.55
C MET A 1 -18.15 -27.95 23.56
N THR A 2 -18.29 -26.70 23.96
CA THR A 2 -17.96 -25.51 23.15
C THR A 2 -16.46 -25.27 23.30
N ASN A 3 -15.72 -25.43 22.18
CA ASN A 3 -14.32 -25.05 22.10
C ASN A 3 -14.23 -23.50 22.14
N GLU A 4 -14.04 -22.94 23.31
CA GLU A 4 -13.58 -21.57 23.43
C GLU A 4 -12.13 -21.52 22.96
N MET A 5 -11.91 -20.91 21.79
CA MET A 5 -10.57 -20.56 21.34
C MET A 5 -10.01 -19.52 22.33
N ILE A 6 -8.98 -19.91 23.06
CA ILE A 6 -8.23 -19.02 23.97
C ILE A 6 -7.46 -18.04 23.06
N PHE A 7 -7.94 -16.80 22.99
CA PHE A 7 -7.25 -15.72 22.29
C PHE A 7 -5.95 -15.37 23.02
N ASN A 8 -4.85 -15.46 22.30
CA ASN A 8 -3.55 -15.06 22.84
C ASN A 8 -3.30 -13.59 22.44
N ASP A 9 -3.42 -12.66 23.39
CA ASP A 9 -3.23 -11.20 23.20
C ASP A 9 -1.85 -10.78 22.65
N LYS A 10 -0.94 -11.71 22.50
CA LYS A 10 0.42 -11.47 21.99
C LYS A 10 0.58 -11.78 20.50
N ASP A 11 -0.46 -12.32 19.85
CA ASP A 11 -0.42 -12.58 18.41
C ASP A 11 -1.02 -11.40 17.65
N PRO A 12 -0.21 -10.71 16.78
CA PRO A 12 -0.69 -9.57 15.97
C PRO A 12 -1.91 -9.90 15.11
N ILE A 13 -2.03 -11.14 14.64
CA ILE A 13 -3.16 -11.57 13.79
C ILE A 13 -4.43 -11.68 14.62
N SER A 14 -4.36 -12.24 15.82
CA SER A 14 -5.50 -12.30 16.77
C SER A 14 -5.98 -10.90 17.15
N PHE A 15 -5.08 -9.96 17.37
CA PHE A 15 -5.42 -8.57 17.66
C PHE A 15 -6.15 -7.90 16.49
N ILE A 16 -5.66 -8.11 15.25
CA ILE A 16 -6.30 -7.56 14.03
C ILE A 16 -7.69 -8.18 13.84
N LEU A 17 -7.83 -9.49 13.95
CA LEU A 17 -9.11 -10.18 13.78
C LEU A 17 -10.14 -9.79 14.84
N HIS A 18 -9.70 -9.60 16.10
CA HIS A 18 -10.57 -9.14 17.18
C HIS A 18 -11.10 -7.73 16.90
N ASN A 19 -10.23 -6.82 16.46
CA ASN A 19 -10.62 -5.45 16.12
C ASN A 19 -11.49 -5.39 14.86
N LEU A 20 -11.28 -6.23 13.86
CA LEU A 20 -12.13 -6.31 12.67
C LEU A 20 -13.56 -6.80 13.02
N ASN A 21 -13.68 -7.78 13.91
CA ASN A 21 -14.99 -8.28 14.36
C ASN A 21 -15.76 -7.29 15.26
N SER A 22 -15.08 -6.33 15.87
CA SER A 22 -15.69 -5.26 16.68
C SER A 22 -16.15 -4.07 15.85
N ILE A 23 -15.84 -4.01 14.55
CA ILE A 23 -16.30 -2.95 13.67
C ILE A 23 -17.76 -3.24 13.29
N ASP A 24 -18.68 -2.52 13.91
CA ASP A 24 -20.08 -2.51 13.52
C ASP A 24 -20.24 -1.77 12.18
N LEU A 25 -20.31 -2.55 11.11
CA LEU A 25 -20.51 -2.05 9.75
C LEU A 25 -21.94 -1.59 9.46
N SER A 26 -22.85 -1.76 10.42
CA SER A 26 -24.27 -1.34 10.27
C SER A 26 -24.47 0.17 10.47
N ASP A 27 -23.54 0.85 11.12
CA ASP A 27 -23.63 2.29 11.38
C ASP A 27 -22.97 3.10 10.26
N LYS A 28 -23.72 3.34 9.18
CA LYS A 28 -23.29 4.20 8.07
C LYS A 28 -22.88 5.61 8.51
N ASN A 29 -23.40 6.10 9.65
CA ASN A 29 -23.05 7.41 10.19
C ASN A 29 -21.69 7.40 10.87
N LYS A 30 -21.26 6.28 11.44
CA LYS A 30 -19.90 6.12 12.01
C LYS A 30 -18.82 6.04 10.95
N MET A 31 -19.12 5.45 9.79
CA MET A 31 -18.19 5.46 8.66
C MET A 31 -17.96 6.86 8.09
N ASN A 32 -18.98 7.73 8.14
CA ASN A 32 -18.85 9.12 7.71
C ASN A 32 -18.19 10.03 8.77
N ALA A 33 -18.04 9.59 10.01
CA ALA A 33 -17.47 10.37 11.10
C ALA A 33 -15.95 10.17 11.28
N ILE A 34 -15.30 9.31 10.49
CA ILE A 34 -13.86 9.30 10.39
C ILE A 34 -13.47 10.46 9.46
N ASN A 35 -13.67 11.68 9.95
CA ASN A 35 -13.04 12.87 9.40
C ASN A 35 -11.53 12.79 9.62
N HIS A 36 -10.86 11.86 8.93
CA HIS A 36 -9.43 11.97 8.75
C HIS A 36 -9.18 13.20 7.87
N PRO A 37 -8.42 14.19 8.35
CA PRO A 37 -8.05 15.31 7.51
C PRO A 37 -7.44 14.74 6.24
N SER A 38 -8.11 14.99 5.14
CA SER A 38 -7.83 14.64 3.75
C SER A 38 -6.58 13.78 3.53
N LEU A 39 -6.69 12.46 3.70
CA LEU A 39 -5.68 11.52 3.19
C LEU A 39 -5.82 11.45 1.66
N HIS A 40 -5.65 12.58 0.99
CA HIS A 40 -5.51 12.59 -0.44
C HIS A 40 -4.11 12.09 -0.80
N PRO A 41 -3.98 11.04 -1.60
CA PRO A 41 -2.70 10.63 -2.12
C PRO A 41 -2.07 11.80 -2.89
N VAL A 42 -0.88 12.23 -2.46
CA VAL A 42 -0.15 13.27 -3.18
C VAL A 42 0.66 12.61 -4.28
N VAL A 43 0.23 12.79 -5.52
CA VAL A 43 0.95 12.25 -6.68
C VAL A 43 2.28 12.96 -6.85
N ARG A 44 3.37 12.25 -6.57
CA ARG A 44 4.74 12.71 -6.77
C ARG A 44 5.20 12.31 -8.16
N LYS A 45 5.56 13.29 -8.99
CA LYS A 45 6.03 13.08 -10.36
C LYS A 45 7.49 13.46 -10.48
N ASN A 46 8.19 12.84 -11.43
CA ASN A 46 9.57 13.17 -11.78
C ASN A 46 10.53 13.11 -10.58
N LEU A 47 10.35 12.13 -9.71
CA LEU A 47 11.30 11.89 -8.64
C LEU A 47 12.64 11.46 -9.23
N ASP A 48 13.68 12.20 -8.87
CA ASP A 48 15.06 11.86 -9.18
C ASP A 48 15.73 11.35 -7.90
N PHE A 49 15.93 10.05 -7.83
CA PHE A 49 16.61 9.40 -6.71
C PHE A 49 18.12 9.27 -6.94
N ARG A 50 18.66 9.85 -8.03
CA ARG A 50 20.08 9.76 -8.40
C ARG A 50 20.56 8.30 -8.36
N LEU A 51 19.79 7.43 -8.99
CA LEU A 51 20.00 5.98 -8.93
C LEU A 51 21.36 5.55 -9.51
N ASP A 52 21.91 6.34 -10.43
CA ASP A 52 23.23 6.18 -11.04
C ASP A 52 24.40 6.40 -10.06
N GLU A 53 24.15 7.08 -8.94
CA GLU A 53 25.13 7.34 -7.89
C GLU A 53 25.05 6.36 -6.71
N ILE A 54 24.09 5.45 -6.74
CA ILE A 54 23.87 4.50 -5.64
C ILE A 54 25.03 3.51 -5.55
N PRO A 55 25.68 3.38 -4.38
CA PRO A 55 26.74 2.38 -4.20
C PRO A 55 26.19 0.96 -4.26
N ARG A 56 27.02 0.00 -4.68
CA ARG A 56 26.66 -1.43 -4.82
C ARG A 56 25.93 -2.01 -3.60
N PHE A 57 26.34 -1.58 -2.40
CA PHE A 57 25.72 -1.99 -1.13
C PHE A 57 25.10 -0.76 -0.47
N TRP A 58 24.06 -0.26 -1.10
CA TRP A 58 23.41 1.01 -0.77
C TRP A 58 22.73 1.03 0.59
N PHE A 59 22.32 -0.12 1.11
CA PHE A 59 21.67 -0.20 2.41
C PHE A 59 22.74 -0.44 3.50
N ASP A 60 23.17 0.63 4.13
CA ASP A 60 24.12 0.61 5.26
C ASP A 60 25.46 -0.12 4.96
N ASN A 61 25.89 -0.10 3.70
CA ASN A 61 27.05 -0.84 3.19
C ASN A 61 27.01 -2.37 3.51
N ASP A 62 25.82 -2.91 3.74
CA ASP A 62 25.58 -4.32 4.04
C ASP A 62 25.15 -5.07 2.78
N PRO A 63 25.93 -6.09 2.32
CA PRO A 63 25.59 -6.84 1.12
C PRO A 63 24.27 -7.61 1.22
N PHE A 64 23.96 -8.19 2.38
CA PHE A 64 22.75 -8.98 2.57
C PHE A 64 21.52 -8.09 2.56
N LYS A 65 21.52 -6.99 3.32
CA LYS A 65 20.40 -6.04 3.35
C LYS A 65 20.15 -5.46 1.96
N SER A 66 21.21 -5.01 1.27
CA SER A 66 21.08 -4.45 -0.07
C SER A 66 20.46 -5.45 -1.04
N ARG A 67 20.95 -6.70 -1.08
CA ARG A 67 20.40 -7.73 -1.97
C ARG A 67 18.99 -8.19 -1.61
N LEU A 68 18.65 -8.19 -0.32
CA LEU A 68 17.29 -8.47 0.12
C LEU A 68 16.30 -7.42 -0.40
N PHE A 69 16.62 -6.14 -0.25
CA PHE A 69 15.75 -5.05 -0.73
C PHE A 69 15.75 -4.93 -2.25
N ASP A 70 16.85 -5.23 -2.94
CA ASP A 70 16.87 -5.34 -4.40
C ASP A 70 15.90 -6.45 -4.87
N ALA A 71 15.94 -7.62 -4.23
CA ALA A 71 15.04 -8.73 -4.56
C ALA A 71 13.56 -8.38 -4.30
N LEU A 72 13.26 -7.69 -3.21
CA LEU A 72 11.91 -7.18 -2.95
C LEU A 72 11.48 -6.16 -4.01
N SER A 73 12.37 -5.25 -4.39
CA SER A 73 12.11 -4.24 -5.42
C SER A 73 11.67 -4.86 -6.76
N LEU A 74 12.20 -6.03 -7.11
CA LEU A 74 11.80 -6.75 -8.33
C LEU A 74 10.32 -7.15 -8.37
N THR A 75 9.70 -7.32 -7.20
CA THR A 75 8.27 -7.74 -7.11
C THR A 75 7.29 -6.58 -7.19
N PHE A 76 7.73 -5.36 -6.88
CA PHE A 76 6.83 -4.21 -6.77
C PHE A 76 6.19 -3.79 -8.08
N PRO A 77 6.87 -3.70 -9.24
CA PRO A 77 6.22 -3.28 -10.48
C PRO A 77 5.02 -4.15 -10.88
N ASP A 78 5.10 -5.45 -10.66
CA ASP A 78 3.98 -6.36 -10.93
C ASP A 78 2.85 -6.19 -9.91
N GLY A 79 3.19 -6.03 -8.63
CA GLY A 79 2.24 -5.76 -7.55
C GLY A 79 1.47 -4.46 -7.77
N GLU A 80 2.15 -3.39 -8.16
CA GLU A 80 1.54 -2.09 -8.42
C GLU A 80 0.63 -2.11 -9.65
N ARG A 81 1.03 -2.80 -10.72
CA ARG A 81 0.15 -3.04 -11.87
C ARG A 81 -1.11 -3.79 -11.45
N TYR A 82 -0.96 -4.82 -10.62
CA TYR A 82 -2.10 -5.57 -10.09
C TYR A 82 -3.05 -4.69 -9.27
N PHE A 83 -2.53 -3.85 -8.38
CA PHE A 83 -3.34 -2.91 -7.59
C PHE A 83 -4.10 -1.93 -8.50
N ILE A 84 -3.43 -1.36 -9.49
CA ILE A 84 -4.05 -0.46 -10.47
C ILE A 84 -5.19 -1.16 -11.20
N GLU A 85 -4.98 -2.38 -11.67
CA GLU A 85 -6.00 -3.16 -12.38
C GLU A 85 -7.20 -3.47 -11.49
N CYS A 86 -6.97 -3.95 -10.26
CA CYS A 86 -8.04 -4.22 -9.30
C CYS A 86 -8.90 -2.98 -9.03
N VAL A 87 -8.27 -1.83 -8.79
CA VAL A 87 -8.99 -0.59 -8.51
C VAL A 87 -9.78 -0.12 -9.74
N ARG A 88 -9.24 -0.24 -10.95
CA ARG A 88 -9.91 0.11 -12.21
C ARG A 88 -11.18 -0.70 -12.45
N LEU A 89 -11.26 -1.96 -12.02
CA LEU A 89 -12.46 -2.78 -12.16
C LEU A 89 -13.66 -2.17 -11.43
N PHE A 90 -13.41 -1.50 -10.31
CA PHE A 90 -14.45 -0.91 -9.47
C PHE A 90 -14.63 0.60 -9.69
N GLN A 91 -13.69 1.26 -10.35
CA GLN A 91 -13.67 2.72 -10.52
C GLN A 91 -14.98 3.28 -11.08
N LYS A 92 -15.62 2.58 -12.04
CA LYS A 92 -16.88 3.02 -12.66
C LYS A 92 -18.09 2.90 -11.75
N GLN A 93 -17.99 2.19 -10.63
CA GLN A 93 -19.05 1.99 -9.65
C GLN A 93 -19.04 3.07 -8.55
N ILE A 94 -17.98 3.87 -8.50
CA ILE A 94 -17.80 4.91 -7.49
C ILE A 94 -18.69 6.09 -7.82
N GLN A 95 -19.65 6.38 -6.94
CA GLN A 95 -20.60 7.49 -7.08
C GLN A 95 -20.13 8.75 -6.35
N ASP A 96 -19.32 8.59 -5.31
CA ASP A 96 -18.76 9.69 -4.53
C ASP A 96 -17.63 10.39 -5.32
N PRO A 97 -17.77 11.69 -5.66
CA PRO A 97 -16.78 12.42 -6.44
C PRO A 97 -15.45 12.59 -5.71
N GLU A 98 -15.47 12.71 -4.38
CA GLU A 98 -14.25 12.80 -3.59
C GLU A 98 -13.46 11.49 -3.64
N LEU A 99 -14.15 10.36 -3.42
CA LEU A 99 -13.53 9.04 -3.54
C LEU A 99 -13.03 8.78 -4.96
N ALA A 100 -13.79 9.18 -6.00
CA ALA A 100 -13.36 9.05 -7.39
C ALA A 100 -12.07 9.83 -7.68
N SER A 101 -11.93 11.04 -7.12
CA SER A 101 -10.69 11.84 -7.21
C SER A 101 -9.53 11.13 -6.52
N ARG A 102 -9.72 10.66 -5.30
CA ARG A 102 -8.70 9.94 -4.52
C ARG A 102 -8.23 8.67 -5.22
N VAL A 103 -9.15 7.92 -5.81
CA VAL A 103 -8.84 6.73 -6.62
C VAL A 103 -8.00 7.07 -7.83
N LYS A 104 -8.29 8.17 -8.52
CA LYS A 104 -7.47 8.64 -9.63
C LYS A 104 -6.04 8.97 -9.19
N ASP A 105 -5.91 9.67 -8.06
CA ASP A 105 -4.60 10.05 -7.52
C ASP A 105 -3.83 8.82 -7.04
N PHE A 106 -4.49 7.83 -6.44
CA PHE A 106 -3.90 6.55 -6.09
C PHE A 106 -3.34 5.83 -7.31
N ILE A 107 -4.14 5.67 -8.38
CA ILE A 107 -3.69 5.02 -9.61
C ILE A 107 -2.46 5.73 -10.20
N GLN A 108 -2.44 7.07 -10.18
CA GLN A 108 -1.30 7.84 -10.66
C GLN A 108 -0.06 7.66 -9.78
N GLN A 109 -0.25 7.61 -8.46
CA GLN A 109 0.85 7.41 -7.51
C GLN A 109 1.47 6.02 -7.69
N GLU A 110 0.67 4.96 -7.78
CA GLU A 110 1.16 3.59 -8.01
C GLU A 110 1.89 3.46 -9.35
N ALA A 111 1.39 4.13 -10.41
CA ALA A 111 2.08 4.14 -11.69
C ALA A 111 3.47 4.84 -11.61
N GLN A 112 3.62 5.92 -10.85
CA GLN A 112 4.91 6.59 -10.65
C GLN A 112 5.84 5.75 -9.76
N HIS A 113 5.29 5.03 -8.79
CA HIS A 113 6.02 4.14 -7.91
C HIS A 113 6.62 2.97 -8.72
N GLY A 114 5.82 2.30 -9.56
CA GLY A 114 6.29 1.24 -10.46
C GLY A 114 7.40 1.69 -11.41
N ILE A 115 7.28 2.89 -11.97
CA ILE A 115 8.35 3.46 -12.81
C ILE A 115 9.65 3.63 -12.02
N SER A 116 9.57 4.01 -10.74
CA SER A 116 10.74 4.19 -9.88
C SER A 116 11.42 2.85 -9.59
N HIS A 117 10.64 1.81 -9.28
CA HIS A 117 11.17 0.45 -9.11
C HIS A 117 11.73 -0.11 -10.41
N ASP A 118 11.07 0.09 -11.55
CA ASP A 118 11.59 -0.32 -12.87
C ASP A 118 12.95 0.32 -13.20
N LYS A 119 13.17 1.56 -12.78
CA LYS A 119 14.46 2.22 -12.93
C LYS A 119 15.51 1.63 -11.99
N MET A 120 15.19 1.45 -10.71
CA MET A 120 16.09 0.86 -9.72
C MET A 120 16.51 -0.56 -10.09
N ASN A 121 15.58 -1.36 -10.60
CA ASN A 121 15.82 -2.76 -10.97
C ASN A 121 16.73 -2.94 -12.21
N LYS A 122 17.11 -1.85 -12.87
CA LYS A 122 18.04 -1.86 -14.03
C LYS A 122 19.50 -1.54 -13.68
N ILE A 123 19.75 -1.18 -12.44
CA ILE A 123 21.11 -0.91 -11.91
C ILE A 123 21.73 -2.21 -11.41
#